data_8ffc3b7ffc87029ff6b9349cd088ec98
#
_entry.id   8ffc3b7ffc87029ff6b9349cd088ec98
#
_cell.length_a   1.000
_cell.length_b   1.000
_cell.length_c   1.000
_cell.angle_alpha   90.00
_cell.angle_beta   90.00
_cell.angle_gamma   90.00
#
_symmetry.space_group_name_H-M   'P 1'
#
loop_
_entity.id
_entity.type
_entity.pdbx_description
1 polymer ?
#
loop_
_entity_poly.entity_id
_entity_poly.type
_entity_poly.pdbx_seq_one_letter_code
_entity_poly.pdbx_strand_id
1 'polypeptide(L)'
;MADTENAGAALTSKSRITLAKDQASCDLAGEMAIVNFENGVYYGLDPTGARIWKLLDEPLTIEELCRSLARVFDVEQSRLESDVRVFIGELARQGLVEIT
;
A
#
# COMPACT_ATOMS: atom_id res chain seq x y z
N MET A 1 17.51 9.80 -4.68
CA MET A 1 17.03 10.81 -5.48
C MET A 1 16.14 10.30 -6.59
N ALA A 2 16.71 9.89 -7.66
CA ALA A 2 15.90 9.36 -8.74
C ALA A 2 15.07 8.16 -8.32
N ASP A 3 15.55 7.41 -7.34
CA ASP A 3 14.87 6.18 -6.93
C ASP A 3 13.50 6.44 -6.36
N THR A 4 13.36 7.49 -5.53
CA THR A 4 12.07 7.79 -4.93
C THR A 4 11.06 8.22 -5.97
N GLU A 5 11.50 9.03 -6.91
CA GLU A 5 10.63 9.48 -7.98
C GLU A 5 10.28 8.31 -8.90
N ASN A 6 11.28 7.48 -9.19
CA ASN A 6 11.08 6.35 -10.09
C ASN A 6 10.16 5.30 -9.51
N ALA A 7 10.16 5.12 -8.19
CA ALA A 7 9.26 4.17 -7.56
C ALA A 7 7.81 4.52 -7.86
N GLY A 8 7.45 5.81 -7.75
CA GLY A 8 6.11 6.25 -8.09
C GLY A 8 5.85 6.22 -9.58
N ALA A 9 6.83 6.68 -10.38
CA ALA A 9 6.66 6.78 -11.82
C ALA A 9 6.67 5.39 -12.48
N ALA A 10 7.43 4.45 -11.91
CA ALA A 10 7.53 3.12 -12.48
C ALA A 10 6.38 2.20 -12.08
N LEU A 11 5.49 2.67 -11.20
CA LEU A 11 4.40 1.86 -10.70
C LEU A 11 3.34 1.69 -11.77
N THR A 12 3.13 0.45 -12.20
CA THR A 12 2.13 0.14 -13.23
C THR A 12 1.09 -0.79 -12.64
N SER A 13 0.03 -1.06 -13.41
CA SER A 13 -1.01 -1.97 -12.95
C SER A 13 -0.47 -3.37 -12.68
N LYS A 14 0.65 -3.73 -13.27
CA LYS A 14 1.26 -5.05 -13.12
C LYS A 14 2.39 -5.07 -12.10
N SER A 15 2.71 -3.96 -11.48
CA SER A 15 3.70 -3.93 -10.41
C SER A 15 3.20 -4.75 -9.24
N ARG A 16 4.07 -5.59 -8.68
CA ARG A 16 3.73 -6.45 -7.55
C ARG A 16 4.15 -5.80 -6.26
N ILE A 17 3.26 -5.81 -5.29
CA ILE A 17 3.46 -5.14 -4.02
C ILE A 17 3.59 -6.19 -2.94
N THR A 18 4.64 -6.09 -2.11
CA THR A 18 4.84 -6.97 -0.96
C THR A 18 5.11 -6.12 0.26
N LEU A 19 4.74 -6.64 1.43
CA LEU A 19 5.06 -5.96 2.68
C LEU A 19 6.57 -6.04 2.91
N ALA A 20 7.14 -4.95 3.42
CA ALA A 20 8.55 -4.94 3.79
C ALA A 20 8.77 -5.88 4.98
N LYS A 21 10.01 -6.37 5.12
CA LYS A 21 10.32 -7.35 6.15
C LYS A 21 10.47 -6.73 7.54
N ASP A 22 11.02 -5.54 7.60
CA ASP A 22 11.40 -4.93 8.88
C ASP A 22 10.30 -4.00 9.37
N GLN A 23 9.11 -4.55 9.57
CA GLN A 23 7.96 -3.81 10.09
C GLN A 23 7.04 -4.76 10.82
N ALA A 24 6.20 -4.21 11.67
CA ALA A 24 5.12 -4.93 12.31
C ALA A 24 3.88 -4.05 12.31
N SER A 25 2.71 -4.67 12.23
CA SER A 25 1.47 -3.93 12.22
C SER A 25 0.50 -4.49 13.25
N CYS A 26 -0.41 -3.63 13.69
CA CYS A 26 -1.40 -3.98 14.70
C CYS A 26 -2.74 -3.40 14.28
N ASP A 27 -3.76 -4.24 14.27
CA ASP A 27 -5.12 -3.82 13.94
C ASP A 27 -5.75 -3.20 15.19
N LEU A 28 -6.22 -1.96 15.05
CA LEU A 28 -6.81 -1.21 16.16
C LEU A 28 -8.25 -0.89 15.80
N ALA A 29 -9.11 -1.92 15.82
CA ALA A 29 -10.55 -1.76 15.59
C ALA A 29 -10.85 -1.11 14.24
N GLY A 30 -10.25 -1.62 13.19
CA GLY A 30 -10.49 -1.12 11.84
C GLY A 30 -9.46 -0.15 11.33
N GLU A 31 -8.64 0.38 12.24
CA GLU A 31 -7.47 1.17 11.86
C GLU A 31 -6.23 0.30 12.01
N MET A 32 -5.11 0.79 11.49
CA MET A 32 -3.89 0.01 11.51
C MET A 32 -2.74 0.90 11.97
N ALA A 33 -1.95 0.39 12.90
CA ALA A 33 -0.70 1.05 13.29
C ALA A 33 0.46 0.17 12.81
N ILE A 34 1.43 0.79 12.16
CA ILE A 34 2.59 0.09 11.61
C ILE A 34 3.84 0.72 12.19
N VAL A 35 4.78 -0.10 12.65
CA VAL A 35 6.08 0.41 13.07
C VAL A 35 7.13 -0.10 12.08
N ASN A 36 7.97 0.83 11.64
CA ASN A 36 9.10 0.51 10.78
C ASN A 36 10.31 0.33 11.71
N PHE A 37 10.85 -0.90 11.75
CA PHE A 37 11.94 -1.20 12.70
C PHE A 37 13.26 -0.54 12.29
N GLU A 38 13.41 -0.16 11.03
CA GLU A 38 14.65 0.47 10.59
C GLU A 38 14.82 1.86 11.15
N ASN A 39 13.74 2.62 11.22
CA ASN A 39 13.81 4.01 11.69
C ASN A 39 13.01 4.26 12.97
N GLY A 40 12.28 3.25 13.47
CA GLY A 40 11.52 3.39 14.69
C GLY A 40 10.29 4.28 14.58
N VAL A 41 9.85 4.58 13.36
CA VAL A 41 8.74 5.49 13.14
C VAL A 41 7.43 4.69 13.04
N TYR A 42 6.39 5.22 13.66
CA TYR A 42 5.06 4.64 13.61
C TYR A 42 4.22 5.34 12.56
N TYR A 43 3.40 4.56 11.87
CA TYR A 43 2.50 5.06 10.84
C TYR A 43 1.09 4.59 11.14
N GLY A 44 0.12 5.50 11.03
CA GLY A 44 -1.27 5.14 11.24
C GLY A 44 -2.01 5.12 9.92
N LEU A 45 -2.84 4.12 9.72
CA LEU A 45 -3.67 4.02 8.53
C LEU A 45 -5.14 4.13 8.95
N ASP A 46 -5.90 4.92 8.19
CA ASP A 46 -7.34 4.99 8.38
C ASP A 46 -7.99 3.68 7.93
N PRO A 47 -9.30 3.51 8.10
CA PRO A 47 -9.94 2.24 7.74
C PRO A 47 -9.75 1.84 6.27
N THR A 48 -9.74 2.81 5.36
CA THR A 48 -9.52 2.50 3.94
C THR A 48 -8.11 1.99 3.72
N GLY A 49 -7.12 2.70 4.26
CA GLY A 49 -5.73 2.26 4.14
C GLY A 49 -5.48 0.94 4.82
N ALA A 50 -6.10 0.73 5.98
CA ALA A 50 -5.98 -0.53 6.70
C ALA A 50 -6.51 -1.70 5.89
N ARG A 51 -7.60 -1.49 5.16
CA ARG A 51 -8.16 -2.54 4.31
C ARG A 51 -7.19 -2.91 3.19
N ILE A 52 -6.58 -1.91 2.57
CA ILE A 52 -5.58 -2.18 1.54
C ILE A 52 -4.39 -2.91 2.11
N TRP A 53 -3.92 -2.48 3.27
CA TRP A 53 -2.79 -3.10 3.94
C TRP A 53 -3.05 -4.58 4.21
N LYS A 54 -4.25 -4.90 4.68
CA LYS A 54 -4.59 -6.30 5.01
C LYS A 54 -4.61 -7.19 3.77
N LEU A 55 -4.97 -6.65 2.62
CA LEU A 55 -4.95 -7.41 1.37
C LEU A 55 -3.53 -7.79 0.97
N LEU A 56 -2.54 -7.02 1.41
CA LEU A 56 -1.15 -7.27 1.07
C LEU A 56 -0.51 -8.36 1.91
N ASP A 57 -1.30 -9.08 2.69
CA ASP A 57 -0.83 -10.27 3.38
C ASP A 57 -0.26 -11.28 2.38
N GLU A 58 -0.72 -11.22 1.14
CA GLU A 58 -0.13 -11.92 0.01
C GLU A 58 0.36 -10.90 -1.01
N PRO A 59 1.43 -11.19 -1.74
CA PRO A 59 1.87 -10.29 -2.80
C PRO A 59 0.78 -10.11 -3.85
N LEU A 60 0.45 -8.87 -4.15
CA LEU A 60 -0.60 -8.55 -5.11
C LEU A 60 -0.11 -7.46 -6.05
N THR A 61 -0.60 -7.49 -7.29
CA THR A 61 -0.38 -6.39 -8.22
C THR A 61 -1.37 -5.27 -7.94
N ILE A 62 -1.07 -4.10 -8.49
CA ILE A 62 -2.00 -2.96 -8.40
C ILE A 62 -3.35 -3.36 -8.97
N GLU A 63 -3.34 -4.08 -10.09
CA GLU A 63 -4.56 -4.52 -10.73
C GLU A 63 -5.38 -5.43 -9.82
N GLU A 64 -4.72 -6.37 -9.16
CA GLU A 64 -5.39 -7.28 -8.25
C GLU A 64 -5.95 -6.56 -7.03
N LEU A 65 -5.19 -5.59 -6.50
CA LEU A 65 -5.67 -4.77 -5.40
C LEU A 65 -6.93 -4.03 -5.79
N CYS A 66 -6.91 -3.39 -6.95
CA CYS A 66 -8.07 -2.61 -7.40
C CYS A 66 -9.27 -3.51 -7.64
N ARG A 67 -9.06 -4.71 -8.16
CA ARG A 67 -10.15 -5.65 -8.38
C ARG A 67 -10.81 -6.04 -7.06
N SER A 68 -10.00 -6.29 -6.04
CA SER A 68 -10.54 -6.63 -4.72
C SER A 68 -11.28 -5.46 -4.09
N LEU A 69 -10.73 -4.27 -4.24
CA LEU A 69 -11.34 -3.08 -3.63
C LEU A 69 -12.62 -2.67 -4.34
N ALA A 70 -12.71 -2.93 -5.64
CA ALA A 70 -13.91 -2.57 -6.41
C ALA A 70 -15.14 -3.34 -5.94
N ARG A 71 -14.95 -4.47 -5.27
CA ARG A 71 -16.06 -5.24 -4.72
C ARG A 71 -16.65 -4.59 -3.48
N VAL A 72 -15.89 -3.72 -2.84
CA VAL A 72 -16.27 -3.14 -1.55
C VAL A 72 -16.60 -1.67 -1.69
N PHE A 73 -15.89 -0.96 -2.57
CA PHE A 73 -16.05 0.47 -2.74
C PHE A 73 -16.75 0.76 -4.06
N ASP A 74 -17.77 1.59 -3.99
CA ASP A 74 -18.52 2.02 -5.17
C ASP A 74 -17.86 3.29 -5.71
N VAL A 75 -16.72 3.12 -6.38
CA VAL A 75 -15.90 4.22 -6.88
C VAL A 75 -15.55 3.91 -8.33
N GLU A 76 -15.45 4.96 -9.15
CA GLU A 76 -15.01 4.81 -10.52
C GLU A 76 -13.64 4.16 -10.57
N GLN A 77 -13.47 3.20 -11.48
CA GLN A 77 -12.27 2.38 -11.50
C GLN A 77 -10.99 3.17 -11.75
N SER A 78 -11.04 4.16 -12.63
CA SER A 78 -9.84 4.95 -12.91
C SER A 78 -9.43 5.75 -11.69
N ARG A 79 -10.39 6.26 -10.94
CA ARG A 79 -10.11 7.00 -9.71
C ARG A 79 -9.56 6.07 -8.64
N LEU A 80 -10.14 4.87 -8.52
CA LEU A 80 -9.68 3.89 -7.56
C LEU A 80 -8.23 3.51 -7.83
N GLU A 81 -7.90 3.26 -9.09
CA GLU A 81 -6.53 2.89 -9.44
C GLU A 81 -5.56 4.03 -9.14
N SER A 82 -5.96 5.26 -9.44
CA SER A 82 -5.13 6.42 -9.16
C SER A 82 -4.87 6.56 -7.65
N ASP A 83 -5.93 6.42 -6.85
CA ASP A 83 -5.80 6.53 -5.40
C ASP A 83 -4.94 5.42 -4.83
N VAL A 84 -5.09 4.20 -5.33
CA VAL A 84 -4.29 3.07 -4.87
C VAL A 84 -2.82 3.29 -5.20
N ARG A 85 -2.52 3.79 -6.40
CA ARG A 85 -1.13 4.06 -6.79
C ARG A 85 -0.49 5.10 -5.89
N VAL A 86 -1.22 6.17 -5.56
CA VAL A 86 -0.70 7.21 -4.67
C VAL A 86 -0.42 6.62 -3.29
N PHE A 87 -1.34 5.83 -2.77
CA PHE A 87 -1.20 5.24 -1.45
C PHE A 87 -0.01 4.27 -1.41
N ILE A 88 0.09 3.38 -2.39
CA ILE A 88 1.19 2.42 -2.44
C ILE A 88 2.52 3.14 -2.62
N GLY A 89 2.56 4.17 -3.44
CA GLY A 89 3.78 4.97 -3.61
C GLY A 89 4.22 5.61 -2.31
N GLU A 90 3.27 6.07 -1.52
CA GLU A 90 3.57 6.65 -0.22
C GLU A 90 4.13 5.60 0.74
N LEU A 91 3.51 4.42 0.79
CA LEU A 91 4.02 3.34 1.62
C LEU A 91 5.41 2.91 1.21
N ALA A 92 5.68 2.87 -0.09
CA ALA A 92 7.01 2.50 -0.60
C ALA A 92 8.05 3.54 -0.18
N ARG A 93 7.68 4.82 -0.25
CA ARG A 93 8.58 5.90 0.18
C ARG A 93 8.92 5.78 1.65
N GLN A 94 7.98 5.30 2.46
CA GLN A 94 8.20 5.11 3.89
C GLN A 94 8.88 3.79 4.22
N GLY A 95 9.19 2.98 3.21
CA GLY A 95 9.87 1.72 3.43
C GLY A 95 8.97 0.62 3.98
N LEU A 96 7.68 0.74 3.83
CA LEU A 96 6.72 -0.22 4.40
C LEU A 96 6.30 -1.29 3.41
N VAL A 97 6.46 -1.06 2.13
CA VAL A 97 6.19 -2.05 1.09
C VAL A 97 7.33 -2.02 0.08
N GLU A 98 7.46 -3.11 -0.66
CA GLU A 98 8.41 -3.24 -1.77
C GLU A 98 7.63 -3.44 -3.06
N ILE A 99 8.14 -2.84 -4.13
CA ILE A 99 7.50 -2.90 -5.44
C ILE A 99 8.45 -3.63 -6.39
N THR A 100 7.94 -4.67 -7.05
CA THR A 100 8.73 -5.43 -8.04
C THR A 100 7.96 -5.63 -9.39
#